data_fa53e077ce3b31b6966fd11b765ea2cd
#
_entry.id   fa53e077ce3b31b6966fd11b765ea2cd
#
_cell.length_a   1.000
_cell.length_b   1.000
_cell.length_c   1.000
_cell.angle_alpha   90.00
_cell.angle_beta   90.00
_cell.angle_gamma   90.00
#
_symmetry.space_group_name_H-M   'P 1'
#
loop_
_entity.id
_entity.type
_entity.pdbx_description
1 polymer ?
#
loop_
_entity_poly.entity_id
_entity_poly.type
_entity_poly.pdbx_seq_one_letter_code
_entity_poly.pdbx_strand_id
1 'polypeptide(L)'
;PANTEQDLTLELTLLSQLPALQNLLSEKANAVRLTSRLRKDNFFTKVVVTYDEAPSANTAKWEIPTRTITEPLASFTAARGVGLATARSVLGQIQLKPANDQFFAWSQARTKFQSFFAVKVGDPAAEIAGLAKRIDTFKKPGGAGENYIGKVVHDPKKPVVTWGNVPLFAPYLTKANSADKGYVVGGVFPPDPIKKPIPQELLNEFINKKNLVYYNWEITGQRLEKWNLLIQFAAILSDRREQLVNKTKGIDFITSLYPKLGNTITDATVNGKELTITRKSHLGLSALEIALLTRWLDNPQFPKPTLEWPKPAETPRAKPRRIKPRKKPAAKK
;
A
#
# COMPACT_ATOMS: atom_id res chain seq x y z
N PRO A 1 26.66 -31.68 -10.08
CA PRO A 1 25.89 -30.70 -10.81
C PRO A 1 26.49 -29.33 -10.46
N ALA A 2 27.06 -28.69 -11.51
CA ALA A 2 27.67 -27.39 -11.39
C ALA A 2 26.65 -26.38 -10.89
N ASN A 3 26.98 -25.67 -9.82
CA ASN A 3 26.21 -24.55 -9.30
C ASN A 3 26.37 -23.39 -10.31
N THR A 4 25.59 -23.39 -11.38
CA THR A 4 25.55 -22.30 -12.34
C THR A 4 24.80 -21.14 -11.69
N GLU A 5 25.51 -20.25 -11.02
CA GLU A 5 25.00 -18.93 -10.66
C GLU A 5 24.80 -18.16 -11.98
N GLN A 6 23.54 -17.82 -12.30
CA GLN A 6 23.28 -16.98 -13.45
C GLN A 6 23.06 -15.54 -12.93
N ASP A 7 23.94 -14.65 -13.32
CA ASP A 7 23.84 -13.23 -13.03
C ASP A 7 23.26 -12.49 -14.24
N LEU A 8 22.14 -11.83 -14.03
CA LEU A 8 21.57 -10.87 -14.98
C LEU A 8 21.75 -9.47 -14.42
N THR A 9 22.48 -8.62 -15.12
CA THR A 9 22.61 -7.20 -14.76
C THR A 9 22.00 -6.35 -15.87
N LEU A 10 21.03 -5.50 -15.49
CA LEU A 10 20.43 -4.50 -16.36
C LEU A 10 20.72 -3.12 -15.78
N GLU A 11 21.39 -2.26 -16.53
CA GLU A 11 21.64 -0.88 -16.16
C GLU A 11 20.81 0.06 -17.03
N LEU A 12 19.94 0.86 -16.38
CA LEU A 12 19.10 1.84 -17.04
C LEU A 12 19.54 3.24 -16.61
N THR A 13 20.22 3.94 -17.51
CA THR A 13 20.76 5.29 -17.27
C THR A 13 19.83 6.43 -17.68
N LEU A 14 18.69 6.14 -18.31
CA LEU A 14 17.83 7.14 -18.96
C LEU A 14 16.43 7.24 -18.31
N LEU A 15 16.38 7.39 -16.99
CA LEU A 15 15.11 7.50 -16.27
C LEU A 15 14.28 8.74 -16.64
N SER A 16 14.93 9.84 -17.01
CA SER A 16 14.24 11.07 -17.45
C SER A 16 13.34 10.87 -18.68
N GLN A 17 13.52 9.79 -19.41
CA GLN A 17 12.76 9.47 -20.62
C GLN A 17 11.65 8.43 -20.42
N LEU A 18 11.50 7.88 -19.20
CA LEU A 18 10.49 6.88 -18.88
C LEU A 18 9.46 7.44 -17.86
N PRO A 19 8.38 8.12 -18.35
CA PRO A 19 7.42 8.80 -17.47
C PRO A 19 6.80 7.89 -16.39
N ALA A 20 6.64 6.60 -16.68
CA ALA A 20 6.11 5.63 -15.72
C ALA A 20 7.04 5.41 -14.53
N LEU A 21 8.36 5.47 -14.72
CA LEU A 21 9.35 5.32 -13.65
C LEU A 21 9.58 6.63 -12.89
N GLN A 22 9.43 7.79 -13.54
CA GLN A 22 9.51 9.09 -12.88
C GLN A 22 8.47 9.24 -11.76
N ASN A 23 7.25 8.75 -11.98
CA ASN A 23 6.19 8.78 -10.97
C ASN A 23 6.46 7.85 -9.78
N LEU A 24 7.23 6.79 -9.98
CA LEU A 24 7.59 5.83 -8.93
C LEU A 24 8.82 6.25 -8.12
N LEU A 25 9.78 6.90 -8.77
CA LEU A 25 11.12 7.10 -8.22
C LEU A 25 11.38 8.52 -7.71
N SER A 26 10.43 9.41 -7.78
CA SER A 26 10.59 10.87 -7.62
C SER A 26 11.41 11.55 -8.72
N GLU A 27 11.15 12.84 -8.92
CA GLU A 27 11.73 13.66 -10.00
C GLU A 27 13.27 13.82 -9.94
N LYS A 28 13.92 13.38 -8.84
CA LYS A 28 15.34 13.58 -8.57
C LYS A 28 16.21 12.34 -8.76
N ALA A 29 15.64 11.22 -9.22
CA ALA A 29 16.41 10.02 -9.53
C ALA A 29 17.07 10.15 -10.89
N ASN A 30 18.40 9.93 -10.97
CA ASN A 30 19.16 10.07 -12.20
C ASN A 30 19.62 8.74 -12.81
N ALA A 31 19.77 7.70 -12.01
CA ALA A 31 20.17 6.37 -12.51
C ALA A 31 19.51 5.24 -11.71
N VAL A 32 19.22 4.13 -12.39
CA VAL A 32 18.80 2.87 -11.77
C VAL A 32 19.64 1.73 -12.31
N ARG A 33 20.20 0.96 -11.41
CA ARG A 33 20.90 -0.28 -11.72
C ARG A 33 20.14 -1.45 -11.09
N LEU A 34 19.73 -2.42 -11.90
CA LEU A 34 19.10 -3.65 -11.46
C LEU A 34 20.07 -4.81 -11.67
N THR A 35 20.27 -5.60 -10.64
CA THR A 35 21.02 -6.86 -10.70
C THR A 35 20.15 -7.97 -10.15
N SER A 36 20.04 -9.10 -10.85
CA SER A 36 19.32 -10.28 -10.39
C SER A 36 20.20 -11.51 -10.48
N ARG A 37 20.21 -12.33 -9.43
CA ARG A 37 20.98 -13.57 -9.34
C ARG A 37 20.06 -14.71 -8.90
N LEU A 38 20.12 -15.81 -9.61
CA LEU A 38 19.42 -17.02 -9.22
C LEU A 38 20.36 -17.93 -8.42
N ARG A 39 20.00 -18.23 -7.18
CA ARG A 39 20.73 -19.18 -6.31
C ARG A 39 19.77 -20.19 -5.76
N LYS A 40 19.98 -21.47 -6.07
CA LYS A 40 19.05 -22.56 -5.75
C LYS A 40 17.65 -22.18 -6.27
N ASP A 41 16.67 -22.10 -5.39
CA ASP A 41 15.26 -21.82 -5.73
C ASP A 41 14.86 -20.36 -5.46
N ASN A 42 15.83 -19.44 -5.32
CA ASN A 42 15.53 -18.05 -5.01
C ASN A 42 16.26 -17.08 -5.93
N PHE A 43 15.52 -16.08 -6.38
CA PHE A 43 16.09 -14.87 -6.97
C PHE A 43 16.50 -13.90 -5.87
N PHE A 44 17.71 -13.38 -6.02
CA PHE A 44 18.25 -12.27 -5.24
C PHE A 44 18.35 -11.07 -6.16
N THR A 45 17.41 -10.15 -6.01
CA THR A 45 17.35 -8.94 -6.83
C THR A 45 17.88 -7.77 -6.03
N LYS A 46 18.76 -6.97 -6.62
CA LYS A 46 19.24 -5.71 -6.06
C LYS A 46 18.95 -4.59 -7.05
N VAL A 47 18.28 -3.54 -6.59
CA VAL A 47 18.06 -2.31 -7.34
C VAL A 47 18.78 -1.19 -6.61
N VAL A 48 19.63 -0.43 -7.30
CA VAL A 48 20.27 0.77 -6.80
C VAL A 48 19.72 1.96 -7.57
N VAL A 49 19.11 2.89 -6.86
CA VAL A 49 18.63 4.16 -7.41
C VAL A 49 19.56 5.25 -6.92
N THR A 50 20.17 5.99 -7.83
CA THR A 50 21.04 7.13 -7.52
C THR A 50 20.25 8.42 -7.71
N TYR A 51 20.35 9.33 -6.75
CA TYR A 51 19.66 10.61 -6.73
C TYR A 51 20.66 11.77 -6.86
N ASP A 52 20.21 12.90 -7.39
CA ASP A 52 21.00 14.14 -7.40
C ASP A 52 21.23 14.70 -6.00
N GLU A 53 20.22 14.57 -5.12
CA GLU A 53 20.27 14.93 -3.72
C GLU A 53 19.92 13.71 -2.86
N ALA A 54 20.50 13.65 -1.64
CA ALA A 54 20.24 12.55 -0.73
C ALA A 54 18.73 12.49 -0.36
N PRO A 55 18.07 11.34 -0.60
CA PRO A 55 16.67 11.18 -0.21
C PRO A 55 16.52 11.13 1.31
N SER A 56 15.35 11.52 1.82
CA SER A 56 15.06 11.46 3.26
C SER A 56 15.13 10.03 3.79
N ALA A 57 16.10 9.76 4.65
CA ALA A 57 16.28 8.44 5.26
C ALA A 57 15.42 8.24 6.52
N ASN A 58 15.04 9.32 7.21
CA ASN A 58 14.46 9.28 8.55
C ASN A 58 15.15 8.24 9.43
N THR A 59 16.29 8.59 10.04
CA THR A 59 17.11 7.67 10.85
C THR A 59 16.61 7.51 12.29
N ALA A 60 15.47 8.13 12.66
CA ALA A 60 14.88 7.95 13.98
C ALA A 60 14.65 6.46 14.29
N LYS A 61 14.68 6.10 15.57
CA LYS A 61 14.41 4.72 16.01
C LYS A 61 13.02 4.28 15.52
N TRP A 62 12.90 3.02 15.11
CA TRP A 62 11.61 2.41 14.82
C TRP A 62 10.74 2.36 16.07
N GLU A 63 9.57 2.96 15.99
CA GLU A 63 8.55 2.91 17.03
C GLU A 63 7.43 1.95 16.56
N ILE A 64 7.55 0.67 16.93
CA ILE A 64 6.67 -0.38 16.42
C ILE A 64 5.55 -0.64 17.41
N PRO A 65 4.27 -0.65 17.00
CA PRO A 65 3.15 -1.00 17.88
C PRO A 65 3.09 -2.52 18.11
N THR A 66 4.06 -3.06 18.88
CA THR A 66 4.29 -4.50 19.06
C THR A 66 3.18 -5.23 19.81
N ARG A 67 2.31 -4.50 20.51
CA ARG A 67 1.14 -5.07 21.19
C ARG A 67 -0.11 -5.09 20.30
N THR A 68 -0.08 -4.34 19.23
CA THR A 68 -1.17 -4.24 18.24
C THR A 68 -0.98 -5.20 17.09
N ILE A 69 0.28 -5.36 16.66
CA ILE A 69 0.64 -6.32 15.59
C ILE A 69 0.77 -7.70 16.22
N THR A 70 -0.11 -8.61 15.83
CA THR A 70 -0.18 -9.95 16.43
C THR A 70 -0.18 -11.06 15.39
N GLU A 71 0.35 -12.23 15.76
CA GLU A 71 0.28 -13.45 14.96
C GLU A 71 -1.17 -13.99 14.84
N PRO A 72 -1.46 -14.86 13.85
CA PRO A 72 -0.55 -15.38 12.83
C PRO A 72 -0.38 -14.41 11.67
N LEU A 73 0.86 -14.03 11.35
CA LEU A 73 1.16 -13.10 10.27
C LEU A 73 1.30 -13.82 8.92
N ALA A 74 0.70 -13.24 7.87
CA ALA A 74 0.96 -13.59 6.48
C ALA A 74 1.84 -12.56 5.77
N SER A 75 1.90 -11.33 6.31
CA SER A 75 2.84 -10.30 5.86
C SER A 75 3.04 -9.25 6.94
N PHE A 76 4.18 -8.58 6.86
CA PHE A 76 4.51 -7.42 7.65
C PHE A 76 5.29 -6.41 6.81
N THR A 77 4.93 -5.14 6.91
CA THR A 77 5.59 -4.03 6.21
C THR A 77 5.87 -2.92 7.22
N ALA A 78 7.08 -2.39 7.19
CA ALA A 78 7.47 -1.17 7.88
C ALA A 78 8.07 -0.19 6.88
N ALA A 79 7.67 1.07 6.92
CA ALA A 79 8.15 2.12 6.03
C ALA A 79 8.39 3.42 6.79
N ARG A 80 9.42 4.17 6.40
CA ARG A 80 9.73 5.51 6.91
C ARG A 80 10.50 6.34 5.88
N GLY A 81 10.50 7.64 6.02
CA GLY A 81 11.20 8.53 5.10
C GLY A 81 10.80 8.31 3.64
N VAL A 82 11.78 8.16 2.75
CA VAL A 82 11.52 7.87 1.32
C VAL A 82 10.72 6.58 1.12
N GLY A 83 10.86 5.59 2.02
CA GLY A 83 10.10 4.34 1.98
C GLY A 83 8.58 4.54 2.10
N LEU A 84 8.12 5.65 2.69
CA LEU A 84 6.70 6.00 2.75
C LEU A 84 6.06 6.25 1.38
N ALA A 85 6.85 6.42 0.32
CA ALA A 85 6.31 6.55 -1.04
C ALA A 85 5.37 5.39 -1.39
N THR A 86 5.65 4.18 -0.88
CA THR A 86 4.81 2.99 -1.06
C THR A 86 3.45 3.08 -0.36
N ALA A 87 3.34 3.87 0.71
CA ALA A 87 2.12 4.04 1.50
C ALA A 87 1.39 5.37 1.20
N ARG A 88 1.98 6.28 0.43
CA ARG A 88 1.43 7.64 0.17
C ARG A 88 0.03 7.61 -0.39
N SER A 89 -0.26 6.69 -1.30
CA SER A 89 -1.61 6.56 -1.89
C SER A 89 -2.65 6.24 -0.81
N VAL A 90 -2.36 5.29 0.07
CA VAL A 90 -3.27 4.90 1.16
C VAL A 90 -3.43 6.05 2.17
N LEU A 91 -2.30 6.60 2.63
CA LEU A 91 -2.30 7.70 3.61
C LEU A 91 -3.01 8.95 3.05
N GLY A 92 -2.81 9.26 1.77
CA GLY A 92 -3.49 10.37 1.10
C GLY A 92 -5.00 10.19 0.98
N GLN A 93 -5.45 8.98 0.66
CA GLN A 93 -6.88 8.67 0.58
C GLN A 93 -7.59 8.83 1.93
N ILE A 94 -6.97 8.37 3.00
CA ILE A 94 -7.50 8.49 4.37
C ILE A 94 -7.08 9.80 5.05
N GLN A 95 -6.28 10.65 4.38
CA GLN A 95 -5.80 11.94 4.89
C GLN A 95 -5.12 11.87 6.25
N LEU A 96 -4.45 10.76 6.57
CA LEU A 96 -3.64 10.60 7.77
C LEU A 96 -2.20 11.05 7.53
N LYS A 97 -1.67 11.82 8.48
CA LYS A 97 -0.27 12.25 8.47
C LYS A 97 0.47 11.59 9.63
N PRO A 98 1.48 10.75 9.36
CA PRO A 98 2.31 10.17 10.42
C PRO A 98 3.02 11.25 11.22
N ALA A 99 2.93 11.23 12.56
CA ALA A 99 3.62 12.18 13.42
C ALA A 99 5.14 11.94 13.47
N ASN A 100 5.56 10.71 13.26
CA ASN A 100 6.97 10.28 13.29
C ASN A 100 7.49 9.81 11.93
N ASP A 101 6.76 10.11 10.84
CA ASP A 101 7.10 9.69 9.48
C ASP A 101 7.31 8.17 9.35
N GLN A 102 6.52 7.36 10.09
CA GLN A 102 6.55 5.91 10.08
C GLN A 102 5.16 5.33 9.81
N PHE A 103 5.14 4.23 9.06
CA PHE A 103 3.95 3.49 8.70
C PHE A 103 4.19 2.00 8.86
N PHE A 104 3.20 1.30 9.39
CA PHE A 104 3.22 -0.15 9.55
C PHE A 104 1.98 -0.74 8.91
N ALA A 105 2.15 -1.85 8.19
CA ALA A 105 1.03 -2.64 7.68
C ALA A 105 1.30 -4.12 7.87
N TRP A 106 0.25 -4.89 8.10
CA TRP A 106 0.37 -6.35 8.22
C TRP A 106 -0.90 -7.04 7.76
N SER A 107 -0.79 -8.32 7.51
CA SER A 107 -1.96 -9.17 7.31
C SER A 107 -1.85 -10.43 8.13
N GLN A 108 -3.00 -10.94 8.59
CA GLN A 108 -3.08 -12.19 9.32
C GLN A 108 -3.43 -13.34 8.38
N ALA A 109 -2.94 -14.55 8.71
CA ALA A 109 -3.06 -15.72 7.85
C ALA A 109 -4.41 -16.45 7.99
N ARG A 110 -5.07 -16.33 9.15
CA ARG A 110 -6.21 -17.17 9.52
C ARG A 110 -7.47 -16.91 8.70
N THR A 111 -7.76 -15.65 8.42
CA THR A 111 -8.96 -15.27 7.66
C THR A 111 -8.56 -14.50 6.41
N LYS A 112 -9.25 -14.78 5.30
CA LYS A 112 -9.06 -14.01 4.06
C LYS A 112 -9.36 -12.54 4.32
N PHE A 113 -8.62 -11.64 3.66
CA PHE A 113 -8.77 -10.18 3.75
C PHE A 113 -8.38 -9.49 5.07
N GLN A 114 -7.96 -10.22 6.11
CA GLN A 114 -7.46 -9.59 7.32
C GLN A 114 -6.17 -8.81 7.02
N SER A 115 -6.33 -7.53 6.74
CA SER A 115 -5.24 -6.59 6.47
C SER A 115 -5.42 -5.36 7.32
N PHE A 116 -4.33 -4.88 7.88
CA PHE A 116 -4.29 -3.81 8.87
C PHE A 116 -3.17 -2.84 8.56
N PHE A 117 -3.31 -1.64 9.09
CA PHE A 117 -2.22 -0.67 9.16
C PHE A 117 -2.22 0.05 10.51
N ALA A 118 -1.09 0.63 10.85
CA ALA A 118 -0.93 1.49 12.02
C ALA A 118 -0.09 2.72 11.67
N VAL A 119 -0.56 3.87 12.16
CA VAL A 119 0.09 5.18 11.98
C VAL A 119 0.11 5.90 13.32
N LYS A 120 1.28 6.37 13.75
CA LYS A 120 1.39 7.21 14.94
C LYS A 120 0.93 8.62 14.61
N VAL A 121 0.03 9.17 15.41
CA VAL A 121 -0.51 10.52 15.28
C VAL A 121 -0.45 11.26 16.62
N GLY A 122 -0.60 12.57 16.61
CA GLY A 122 -0.57 13.36 17.85
C GLY A 122 -1.70 13.02 18.81
N ASP A 123 -2.94 13.00 18.31
CA ASP A 123 -4.14 12.62 19.06
C ASP A 123 -5.00 11.66 18.23
N PRO A 124 -4.94 10.35 18.50
CA PRO A 124 -5.73 9.35 17.77
C PRO A 124 -7.25 9.57 17.84
N ALA A 125 -7.77 10.06 18.94
CA ALA A 125 -9.22 10.27 19.09
C ALA A 125 -9.68 11.44 18.21
N ALA A 126 -8.95 12.56 18.24
CA ALA A 126 -9.24 13.72 17.40
C ALA A 126 -9.10 13.38 15.91
N GLU A 127 -8.05 12.62 15.52
CA GLU A 127 -7.86 12.19 14.14
C GLU A 127 -8.99 11.27 13.64
N ILE A 128 -9.43 10.30 14.46
CA ILE A 128 -10.54 9.40 14.11
C ILE A 128 -11.84 10.20 13.97
N ALA A 129 -12.14 11.11 14.90
CA ALA A 129 -13.31 11.98 14.80
C ALA A 129 -13.26 12.91 13.57
N GLY A 130 -12.08 13.46 13.27
CA GLY A 130 -11.86 14.26 12.08
C GLY A 130 -12.05 13.48 10.79
N LEU A 131 -11.54 12.25 10.74
CA LEU A 131 -11.74 11.35 9.59
C LEU A 131 -13.21 10.99 9.40
N ALA A 132 -13.95 10.69 10.47
CA ALA A 132 -15.38 10.41 10.40
C ALA A 132 -16.17 11.56 9.76
N LYS A 133 -15.77 12.81 10.03
CA LYS A 133 -16.39 13.99 9.41
C LYS A 133 -15.98 14.20 7.95
N ARG A 134 -14.75 13.83 7.58
CA ARG A 134 -14.23 14.01 6.21
C ARG A 134 -14.71 12.91 5.27
N ILE A 135 -14.81 11.68 5.76
CA ILE A 135 -15.19 10.50 4.98
C ILE A 135 -16.54 10.02 5.49
N ASP A 136 -17.60 10.75 5.12
CA ASP A 136 -18.97 10.35 5.54
C ASP A 136 -19.42 9.11 4.78
N THR A 137 -19.10 9.01 3.50
CA THR A 137 -19.53 7.90 2.63
C THR A 137 -18.49 7.58 1.57
N PHE A 138 -18.38 6.31 1.19
CA PHE A 138 -17.68 5.92 -0.02
C PHE A 138 -18.62 6.06 -1.23
N LYS A 139 -18.32 7.00 -2.13
CA LYS A 139 -19.07 7.15 -3.37
C LYS A 139 -18.73 6.03 -4.35
N LYS A 140 -19.75 5.42 -4.97
CA LYS A 140 -19.52 4.45 -6.04
C LYS A 140 -18.90 5.17 -7.24
N PRO A 141 -17.74 4.77 -7.76
CA PRO A 141 -17.16 5.37 -8.95
C PRO A 141 -18.12 5.23 -10.15
N GLY A 142 -18.45 6.33 -10.83
CA GLY A 142 -19.20 6.32 -12.10
C GLY A 142 -20.72 6.22 -12.03
N GLY A 143 -21.34 6.29 -10.86
CA GLY A 143 -22.80 6.27 -10.73
C GLY A 143 -23.42 7.66 -10.87
N ALA A 144 -24.29 7.87 -11.84
CA ALA A 144 -25.27 8.96 -11.82
C ALA A 144 -26.35 8.60 -10.80
N GLY A 145 -26.24 9.13 -9.56
CA GLY A 145 -27.17 8.87 -8.47
C GLY A 145 -26.50 8.53 -7.16
N GLU A 146 -27.25 8.57 -6.06
CA GLU A 146 -26.78 8.41 -4.68
C GLU A 146 -26.43 6.96 -4.28
N ASN A 147 -25.74 6.21 -5.13
CA ASN A 147 -25.30 4.87 -4.80
C ASN A 147 -24.00 4.92 -3.99
N TYR A 148 -24.13 5.07 -2.70
CA TYR A 148 -23.01 5.03 -1.77
C TYR A 148 -22.72 3.59 -1.35
N ILE A 149 -21.42 3.24 -1.34
CA ILE A 149 -20.94 2.00 -0.74
C ILE A 149 -20.42 2.34 0.65
N GLY A 150 -21.10 1.84 1.65
CA GLY A 150 -20.76 2.07 3.03
C GLY A 150 -21.25 3.40 3.58
N LYS A 151 -21.73 3.35 4.81
CA LYS A 151 -22.11 4.52 5.61
C LYS A 151 -21.22 4.57 6.83
N VAL A 152 -20.69 5.74 7.13
CA VAL A 152 -19.90 5.93 8.36
C VAL A 152 -20.80 5.75 9.56
N VAL A 153 -20.35 4.93 10.49
CA VAL A 153 -20.93 4.76 11.82
C VAL A 153 -19.86 5.16 12.83
N HIS A 154 -20.10 6.27 13.50
CA HIS A 154 -19.21 6.81 14.53
C HIS A 154 -20.01 7.10 15.79
N ASP A 155 -19.64 6.43 16.88
CA ASP A 155 -20.10 6.77 18.20
C ASP A 155 -19.10 7.75 18.83
N PRO A 156 -19.48 9.01 19.11
CA PRO A 156 -18.57 10.01 19.69
C PRO A 156 -17.96 9.58 21.04
N LYS A 157 -18.61 8.65 21.74
CA LYS A 157 -18.13 8.12 23.03
C LYS A 157 -17.08 7.03 22.87
N LYS A 158 -16.92 6.47 21.65
CA LYS A 158 -15.97 5.40 21.36
C LYS A 158 -14.98 5.87 20.31
N PRO A 159 -13.67 5.70 20.52
CA PRO A 159 -12.66 6.05 19.53
C PRO A 159 -12.59 4.99 18.42
N VAL A 160 -13.74 4.70 17.79
CA VAL A 160 -13.91 3.74 16.72
C VAL A 160 -14.82 4.32 15.67
N VAL A 161 -14.41 4.21 14.41
CA VAL A 161 -15.23 4.50 13.23
C VAL A 161 -15.32 3.21 12.44
N THR A 162 -16.52 2.87 12.00
CA THR A 162 -16.76 1.74 11.09
C THR A 162 -17.51 2.20 9.85
N TRP A 163 -17.39 1.44 8.77
CA TRP A 163 -18.19 1.64 7.57
C TRP A 163 -19.15 0.47 7.42
N GLY A 164 -20.43 0.75 7.67
CA GLY A 164 -21.51 -0.22 7.45
C GLY A 164 -21.89 -0.33 5.96
N ASN A 165 -22.54 -1.43 5.60
CA ASN A 165 -23.03 -1.68 4.22
C ASN A 165 -21.93 -1.77 3.14
N VAL A 166 -20.70 -2.05 3.53
CA VAL A 166 -19.65 -2.41 2.58
C VAL A 166 -19.74 -3.90 2.32
N PRO A 167 -20.07 -4.35 1.11
CA PRO A 167 -20.20 -5.77 0.82
C PRO A 167 -18.90 -6.52 1.12
N LEU A 168 -18.99 -7.64 1.82
CA LEU A 168 -17.88 -8.54 2.18
C LEU A 168 -16.78 -7.95 3.09
N PHE A 169 -16.84 -6.67 3.45
CA PHE A 169 -15.84 -6.03 4.30
C PHE A 169 -16.50 -5.30 5.48
N ALA A 170 -15.75 -5.24 6.57
CA ALA A 170 -16.10 -4.45 7.76
C ALA A 170 -14.95 -3.47 8.07
N PRO A 171 -14.73 -2.44 7.21
CA PRO A 171 -13.64 -1.50 7.41
C PRO A 171 -13.84 -0.73 8.71
N TYR A 172 -12.74 -0.49 9.42
CA TYR A 172 -12.77 0.27 10.66
C TYR A 172 -11.48 1.05 10.87
N LEU A 173 -11.59 2.08 11.70
CA LEU A 173 -10.47 2.79 12.31
C LEU A 173 -10.70 2.83 13.82
N THR A 174 -9.66 2.58 14.57
CA THR A 174 -9.68 2.63 16.02
C THR A 174 -8.36 3.15 16.56
N LYS A 175 -8.35 3.60 17.80
CA LYS A 175 -7.09 3.83 18.48
C LYS A 175 -6.50 2.50 18.95
N ALA A 176 -5.18 2.37 18.93
CA ALA A 176 -4.48 1.23 19.48
C ALA A 176 -4.75 1.09 20.98
N ASN A 177 -4.41 -0.06 21.55
CA ASN A 177 -4.51 -0.30 22.99
C ASN A 177 -3.62 0.65 23.81
N SER A 178 -3.78 0.65 25.13
CA SER A 178 -3.04 1.54 26.02
C SER A 178 -1.52 1.35 26.02
N ALA A 179 -1.03 0.18 25.59
CA ALA A 179 0.39 -0.11 25.52
C ALA A 179 1.06 0.52 24.28
N ASP A 180 0.28 0.71 23.19
CA ASP A 180 0.73 1.34 21.93
C ASP A 180 0.07 2.72 21.77
N LYS A 181 0.21 3.58 22.77
CA LYS A 181 -0.38 4.93 22.75
C LYS A 181 0.06 5.73 21.52
N GLY A 182 -0.86 6.54 21.00
CA GLY A 182 -0.59 7.44 19.90
C GLY A 182 -0.83 6.83 18.51
N TYR A 183 -1.21 5.55 18.38
CA TYR A 183 -1.50 4.93 17.10
C TYR A 183 -2.99 4.93 16.74
N VAL A 184 -3.27 5.32 15.50
CA VAL A 184 -4.50 4.97 14.78
C VAL A 184 -4.24 3.65 14.05
N VAL A 185 -5.16 2.72 14.22
CA VAL A 185 -5.15 1.40 13.59
C VAL A 185 -6.35 1.28 12.68
N GLY A 186 -6.13 0.91 11.44
CA GLY A 186 -7.18 0.60 10.49
C GLY A 186 -7.12 -0.85 10.03
N GLY A 187 -8.27 -1.38 9.67
CA GLY A 187 -8.38 -2.74 9.13
C GLY A 187 -9.66 -2.94 8.35
N VAL A 188 -9.72 -4.02 7.58
CA VAL A 188 -10.93 -4.40 6.81
C VAL A 188 -11.77 -5.46 7.50
N PHE A 189 -11.20 -6.16 8.48
CA PHE A 189 -11.88 -7.12 9.36
C PHE A 189 -11.34 -7.00 10.78
N PRO A 190 -12.09 -7.43 11.81
CA PRO A 190 -11.56 -7.51 13.15
C PRO A 190 -10.29 -8.38 13.22
N PRO A 191 -9.32 -8.04 14.09
CA PRO A 191 -8.14 -8.86 14.29
C PRO A 191 -8.50 -10.22 14.89
N ASP A 192 -7.60 -11.19 14.72
CA ASP A 192 -7.75 -12.51 15.34
C ASP A 192 -7.87 -12.36 16.87
N PRO A 193 -8.80 -13.09 17.52
CA PRO A 193 -8.95 -13.06 18.97
C PRO A 193 -7.74 -13.68 19.70
N ILE A 194 -7.00 -14.58 19.06
CA ILE A 194 -5.78 -15.17 19.62
C ILE A 194 -4.62 -14.19 19.38
N LYS A 195 -4.24 -13.50 20.42
CA LYS A 195 -3.19 -12.47 20.38
C LYS A 195 -1.86 -13.06 20.84
N LYS A 196 -1.10 -13.63 19.90
CA LYS A 196 0.32 -13.89 20.11
C LYS A 196 1.12 -12.66 19.68
N PRO A 197 2.18 -12.29 20.39
CA PRO A 197 3.02 -11.14 20.00
C PRO A 197 3.70 -11.40 18.65
N ILE A 198 4.09 -10.32 18.00
CA ILE A 198 4.92 -10.38 16.80
C ILE A 198 6.22 -11.20 17.07
N PRO A 199 6.63 -12.09 16.15
CA PRO A 199 7.85 -12.88 16.34
C PRO A 199 9.07 -12.01 16.53
N GLN A 200 9.88 -12.31 17.56
CA GLN A 200 11.09 -11.54 17.85
C GLN A 200 12.11 -11.66 16.72
N GLU A 201 12.15 -12.78 16.03
CA GLU A 201 13.01 -13.03 14.88
C GLU A 201 12.69 -12.03 13.76
N LEU A 202 11.40 -11.80 13.48
CA LEU A 202 10.98 -10.83 12.49
C LEU A 202 11.42 -9.41 12.88
N LEU A 203 11.28 -9.05 14.15
CA LEU A 203 11.73 -7.74 14.64
C LEU A 203 13.24 -7.57 14.50
N ASN A 204 14.02 -8.60 14.85
CA ASN A 204 15.48 -8.57 14.80
C ASN A 204 16.01 -8.40 13.36
N GLU A 205 15.28 -8.90 12.36
CA GLU A 205 15.63 -8.76 10.95
C GLU A 205 15.73 -7.31 10.48
N PHE A 206 14.97 -6.39 11.04
CA PHE A 206 14.94 -5.01 10.55
C PHE A 206 15.32 -3.94 11.58
N ILE A 207 15.08 -4.15 12.88
CA ILE A 207 15.37 -3.13 13.92
C ILE A 207 16.85 -2.73 13.91
N ASN A 208 17.74 -3.70 13.71
CA ASN A 208 19.20 -3.51 13.77
C ASN A 208 19.81 -3.00 12.44
N LYS A 209 19.03 -2.96 11.36
CA LYS A 209 19.52 -2.45 10.07
C LYS A 209 19.55 -0.93 10.08
N LYS A 210 20.77 -0.37 10.04
CA LYS A 210 20.95 1.08 9.91
C LYS A 210 20.43 1.57 8.57
N ASN A 211 19.92 2.80 8.53
CA ASN A 211 19.46 3.47 7.31
C ASN A 211 18.34 2.73 6.56
N LEU A 212 17.71 1.74 7.17
CA LEU A 212 16.57 1.03 6.60
C LEU A 212 15.36 1.97 6.55
N VAL A 213 14.80 2.15 5.34
CA VAL A 213 13.62 2.99 5.10
C VAL A 213 12.37 2.19 4.73
N TYR A 214 12.55 0.94 4.30
CA TYR A 214 11.46 0.05 3.96
C TYR A 214 11.85 -1.40 4.28
N TYR A 215 10.93 -2.14 4.86
CA TYR A 215 11.01 -3.58 5.07
C TYR A 215 9.68 -4.22 4.76
N ASN A 216 9.66 -5.28 3.98
CA ASN A 216 8.49 -6.10 3.76
C ASN A 216 8.85 -7.59 3.82
N TRP A 217 8.10 -8.32 4.59
CA TRP A 217 8.12 -9.77 4.65
C TRP A 217 6.72 -10.31 4.36
N GLU A 218 6.62 -11.36 3.54
CA GLU A 218 5.34 -11.98 3.22
C GLU A 218 5.48 -13.47 2.93
N ILE A 219 4.45 -14.24 3.28
CA ILE A 219 4.22 -15.61 2.79
C ILE A 219 3.57 -15.45 1.41
N THR A 220 4.38 -15.55 0.35
CA THR A 220 4.02 -15.08 -0.99
C THR A 220 2.76 -15.74 -1.54
N GLY A 221 2.62 -17.07 -1.39
CA GLY A 221 1.42 -17.78 -1.86
C GLY A 221 0.13 -17.30 -1.19
N GLN A 222 0.13 -17.13 0.14
CA GLN A 222 -1.02 -16.64 0.88
C GLN A 222 -1.37 -15.19 0.53
N ARG A 223 -0.35 -14.35 0.32
CA ARG A 223 -0.56 -12.96 -0.09
C ARG A 223 -1.09 -12.86 -1.51
N LEU A 224 -0.61 -13.71 -2.42
CA LEU A 224 -1.05 -13.75 -3.80
C LEU A 224 -2.53 -14.13 -3.90
N GLU A 225 -2.98 -15.13 -3.13
CA GLU A 225 -4.40 -15.48 -3.04
C GLU A 225 -5.23 -14.26 -2.58
N LYS A 226 -4.79 -13.56 -1.54
CA LYS A 226 -5.48 -12.36 -1.02
C LYS A 226 -5.52 -11.23 -2.04
N TRP A 227 -4.43 -10.95 -2.74
CA TRP A 227 -4.39 -9.92 -3.78
C TRP A 227 -5.33 -10.25 -4.94
N ASN A 228 -5.34 -11.49 -5.40
CA ASN A 228 -6.27 -11.91 -6.46
C ASN A 228 -7.73 -11.66 -6.06
N LEU A 229 -8.11 -12.01 -4.85
CA LEU A 229 -9.46 -11.75 -4.35
C LEU A 229 -9.76 -10.25 -4.21
N LEU A 230 -8.84 -9.46 -3.69
CA LEU A 230 -9.00 -8.00 -3.55
C LEU A 230 -9.15 -7.30 -4.91
N ILE A 231 -8.36 -7.71 -5.90
CA ILE A 231 -8.46 -7.13 -7.25
C ILE A 231 -9.78 -7.53 -7.92
N GLN A 232 -10.23 -8.80 -7.77
CA GLN A 232 -11.54 -9.22 -8.25
C GLN A 232 -12.64 -8.39 -7.61
N PHE A 233 -12.57 -8.20 -6.32
CA PHE A 233 -13.55 -7.41 -5.60
C PHE A 233 -13.55 -5.94 -6.03
N ALA A 234 -12.38 -5.32 -6.17
CA ALA A 234 -12.26 -3.95 -6.69
C ALA A 234 -12.86 -3.79 -8.09
N ALA A 235 -12.70 -4.80 -8.96
CA ALA A 235 -13.29 -4.78 -10.28
C ALA A 235 -14.84 -4.91 -10.23
N ILE A 236 -15.38 -5.73 -9.32
CA ILE A 236 -16.84 -5.79 -9.09
C ILE A 236 -17.40 -4.43 -8.63
N LEU A 237 -16.72 -3.81 -7.66
CA LEU A 237 -17.14 -2.51 -7.11
C LEU A 237 -17.03 -1.37 -8.11
N SER A 238 -16.06 -1.43 -9.02
CA SER A 238 -15.86 -0.41 -10.06
C SER A 238 -16.69 -0.63 -11.32
N ASP A 239 -17.61 -1.60 -11.31
CA ASP A 239 -18.45 -2.01 -12.45
C ASP A 239 -17.65 -2.47 -13.68
N ARG A 240 -16.40 -2.86 -13.48
CA ARG A 240 -15.50 -3.41 -14.50
C ARG A 240 -15.55 -4.94 -14.53
N ARG A 241 -16.78 -5.49 -14.48
CA ARG A 241 -17.01 -6.95 -14.43
C ARG A 241 -16.45 -7.69 -15.66
N GLU A 242 -16.39 -7.01 -16.79
CA GLU A 242 -15.78 -7.55 -18.02
C GLU A 242 -14.30 -7.95 -17.83
N GLN A 243 -13.60 -7.30 -16.90
CA GLN A 243 -12.22 -7.63 -16.57
C GLN A 243 -12.07 -8.83 -15.63
N LEU A 244 -13.19 -9.34 -15.09
CA LEU A 244 -13.20 -10.43 -14.10
C LEU A 244 -13.46 -11.80 -14.70
N VAL A 245 -14.00 -11.84 -15.90
CA VAL A 245 -14.83 -12.96 -16.34
C VAL A 245 -14.05 -14.19 -16.76
N ASN A 246 -12.79 -14.10 -17.00
CA ASN A 246 -12.08 -15.27 -17.49
C ASN A 246 -11.07 -15.79 -16.47
N LYS A 247 -11.33 -16.96 -15.89
CA LYS A 247 -10.26 -17.85 -15.43
C LYS A 247 -9.32 -18.03 -16.60
N THR A 248 -8.24 -17.29 -16.59
CA THR A 248 -7.25 -17.38 -17.64
C THR A 248 -6.26 -18.48 -17.29
N LYS A 249 -5.66 -19.07 -18.30
CA LYS A 249 -4.62 -20.10 -18.10
C LYS A 249 -3.46 -19.59 -17.24
N GLY A 250 -3.15 -18.28 -17.31
CA GLY A 250 -2.13 -17.65 -16.50
C GLY A 250 -2.50 -17.62 -15.01
N ILE A 251 -3.74 -17.26 -14.66
CA ILE A 251 -4.21 -17.30 -13.27
C ILE A 251 -4.21 -18.73 -12.72
N ASP A 252 -4.67 -19.71 -13.50
CA ASP A 252 -4.66 -21.11 -13.08
C ASP A 252 -3.22 -21.62 -12.88
N PHE A 253 -2.31 -21.28 -13.79
CA PHE A 253 -0.89 -21.62 -13.67
C PHE A 253 -0.28 -21.02 -12.39
N ILE A 254 -0.44 -19.72 -12.18
CA ILE A 254 0.08 -19.05 -10.98
C ILE A 254 -0.55 -19.62 -9.71
N THR A 255 -1.83 -19.93 -9.70
CA THR A 255 -2.51 -20.57 -8.56
C THR A 255 -1.88 -21.92 -8.21
N SER A 256 -1.47 -22.70 -9.22
CA SER A 256 -0.77 -23.98 -9.00
C SER A 256 0.60 -23.81 -8.32
N LEU A 257 1.19 -22.63 -8.40
CA LEU A 257 2.49 -22.33 -7.79
C LEU A 257 2.39 -21.86 -6.32
N TYR A 258 1.20 -21.48 -5.82
CA TYR A 258 1.05 -20.90 -4.47
C TYR A 258 1.79 -21.69 -3.38
N PRO A 259 1.68 -23.03 -3.28
CA PRO A 259 2.38 -23.79 -2.25
C PRO A 259 3.90 -23.74 -2.36
N LYS A 260 4.42 -23.42 -3.55
CA LYS A 260 5.86 -23.44 -3.86
C LYS A 260 6.54 -22.07 -3.72
N LEU A 261 5.77 -20.98 -3.53
CA LEU A 261 6.31 -19.64 -3.61
C LEU A 261 7.10 -19.18 -2.35
N GLY A 262 7.08 -19.93 -1.26
CA GLY A 262 7.84 -19.62 -0.05
C GLY A 262 7.60 -18.19 0.48
N ASN A 263 8.65 -17.61 1.07
CA ASN A 263 8.60 -16.26 1.62
C ASN A 263 9.34 -15.26 0.71
N THR A 264 8.77 -14.07 0.56
CA THR A 264 9.45 -12.93 -0.06
C THR A 264 9.87 -11.95 1.01
N ILE A 265 11.13 -11.53 0.98
CA ILE A 265 11.67 -10.47 1.82
C ILE A 265 12.18 -9.36 0.91
N THR A 266 11.76 -8.13 1.17
CA THR A 266 12.26 -6.94 0.48
C THR A 266 12.67 -5.92 1.52
N ASP A 267 13.88 -5.38 1.40
CA ASP A 267 14.32 -4.26 2.21
C ASP A 267 14.89 -3.13 1.33
N ALA A 268 14.80 -1.90 1.82
CA ALA A 268 15.41 -0.76 1.18
C ALA A 268 16.18 0.08 2.21
N THR A 269 17.40 0.43 1.87
CA THR A 269 18.30 1.24 2.69
C THR A 269 18.78 2.47 1.92
N VAL A 270 18.96 3.58 2.63
CA VAL A 270 19.51 4.83 2.07
C VAL A 270 20.92 5.04 2.57
N ASN A 271 21.87 5.23 1.66
CA ASN A 271 23.26 5.57 1.98
C ASN A 271 23.71 6.75 1.11
N GLY A 272 23.78 7.93 1.71
CA GLY A 272 24.05 9.16 0.96
C GLY A 272 23.00 9.39 -0.12
N LYS A 273 23.42 9.45 -1.38
CA LYS A 273 22.55 9.66 -2.54
C LYS A 273 21.97 8.38 -3.12
N GLU A 274 22.23 7.23 -2.53
CA GLU A 274 21.78 5.94 -3.05
C GLU A 274 20.67 5.32 -2.19
N LEU A 275 19.60 4.89 -2.85
CA LEU A 275 18.59 3.99 -2.31
C LEU A 275 18.86 2.59 -2.87
N THR A 276 19.24 1.67 -2.00
CA THR A 276 19.44 0.27 -2.37
C THR A 276 18.23 -0.55 -1.91
N ILE A 277 17.56 -1.21 -2.85
CA ILE A 277 16.48 -2.13 -2.60
C ILE A 277 17.00 -3.55 -2.84
N THR A 278 16.86 -4.44 -1.85
CA THR A 278 17.21 -5.86 -2.00
C THR A 278 15.99 -6.72 -1.80
N ARG A 279 15.88 -7.77 -2.61
CA ARG A 279 14.79 -8.73 -2.52
C ARG A 279 15.31 -10.16 -2.63
N LYS A 280 14.76 -11.02 -1.78
CA LYS A 280 14.87 -12.48 -1.89
C LYS A 280 13.48 -13.05 -2.09
N SER A 281 13.24 -13.75 -3.19
CA SER A 281 11.95 -14.40 -3.50
C SER A 281 12.13 -15.54 -4.50
N HIS A 282 11.14 -16.43 -4.62
CA HIS A 282 11.18 -17.54 -5.58
C HIS A 282 11.11 -17.09 -7.04
N LEU A 283 10.34 -16.03 -7.33
CA LEU A 283 10.12 -15.54 -8.70
C LEU A 283 10.71 -14.14 -8.96
N GLY A 284 11.52 -13.59 -8.06
CA GLY A 284 12.03 -12.22 -8.17
C GLY A 284 10.99 -11.13 -7.88
N LEU A 285 9.71 -11.51 -7.68
CA LEU A 285 8.56 -10.63 -7.54
C LEU A 285 7.86 -10.83 -6.18
N SER A 286 7.20 -9.79 -5.69
CA SER A 286 6.26 -9.86 -4.57
C SER A 286 4.91 -10.43 -5.03
N ALA A 287 4.07 -10.85 -4.09
CA ALA A 287 2.73 -11.36 -4.37
C ALA A 287 1.86 -10.36 -5.15
N LEU A 288 1.93 -9.07 -4.81
CA LEU A 288 1.20 -8.03 -5.55
C LEU A 288 1.69 -7.91 -6.98
N GLU A 289 3.01 -7.87 -7.19
CA GLU A 289 3.61 -7.77 -8.52
C GLU A 289 3.26 -8.99 -9.39
N ILE A 290 3.27 -10.20 -8.82
CA ILE A 290 2.83 -11.42 -9.51
C ILE A 290 1.36 -11.31 -9.93
N ALA A 291 0.48 -10.88 -9.02
CA ALA A 291 -0.93 -10.71 -9.30
C ALA A 291 -1.18 -9.68 -10.43
N LEU A 292 -0.47 -8.57 -10.41
CA LEU A 292 -0.57 -7.52 -11.42
C LEU A 292 -0.01 -7.97 -12.77
N LEU A 293 1.17 -8.60 -12.77
CA LEU A 293 1.82 -9.12 -13.97
C LEU A 293 0.93 -10.16 -14.67
N THR A 294 0.41 -11.13 -13.91
CA THR A 294 -0.48 -12.16 -14.46
C THR A 294 -1.70 -11.55 -15.14
N ARG A 295 -2.33 -10.57 -14.49
CA ARG A 295 -3.49 -9.88 -15.08
C ARG A 295 -3.16 -9.06 -16.30
N TRP A 296 -1.99 -8.44 -16.33
CA TRP A 296 -1.53 -7.69 -17.50
C TRP A 296 -1.27 -8.63 -18.69
N LEU A 297 -0.60 -9.77 -18.45
CA LEU A 297 -0.33 -10.78 -19.48
C LEU A 297 -1.62 -11.44 -20.01
N ASP A 298 -2.61 -11.65 -19.14
CA ASP A 298 -3.89 -12.25 -19.49
C ASP A 298 -4.88 -11.26 -20.14
N ASN A 299 -4.50 -9.99 -20.24
CA ASN A 299 -5.37 -8.99 -20.79
C ASN A 299 -5.48 -9.11 -22.32
N PRO A 300 -6.71 -9.16 -22.89
CA PRO A 300 -6.90 -9.16 -24.33
C PRO A 300 -6.25 -7.99 -25.08
N GLN A 301 -5.99 -6.89 -24.35
CA GLN A 301 -5.33 -5.69 -24.92
C GLN A 301 -3.82 -5.65 -24.67
N PHE A 302 -3.23 -6.73 -24.14
CA PHE A 302 -1.78 -6.81 -23.99
C PHE A 302 -1.06 -6.43 -25.30
N PRO A 303 0.03 -5.63 -25.29
CA PRO A 303 0.75 -5.12 -24.11
C PRO A 303 0.27 -3.76 -23.55
N LYS A 304 -0.90 -3.27 -23.96
CA LYS A 304 -1.40 -1.99 -23.44
C LYS A 304 -1.64 -2.09 -21.94
N PRO A 305 -1.13 -1.16 -21.12
CA PRO A 305 -1.38 -1.18 -19.69
C PRO A 305 -2.86 -0.86 -19.43
N THR A 306 -3.58 -1.78 -18.77
CA THR A 306 -4.99 -1.60 -18.42
C THR A 306 -5.21 -1.08 -17.01
N LEU A 307 -4.14 -0.90 -16.24
CA LEU A 307 -4.17 -0.27 -14.95
C LEU A 307 -4.17 1.25 -15.10
N GLU A 308 -5.26 1.80 -15.60
CA GLU A 308 -5.61 3.16 -15.19
C GLU A 308 -6.07 3.07 -13.73
N TRP A 309 -5.18 3.42 -12.80
CA TRP A 309 -5.61 3.76 -11.45
C TRP A 309 -6.69 4.83 -11.59
N PRO A 310 -7.82 4.74 -10.86
CA PRO A 310 -8.80 5.80 -10.88
C PRO A 310 -8.07 7.11 -10.58
N LYS A 311 -8.06 8.01 -11.56
CA LYS A 311 -7.54 9.36 -11.35
C LYS A 311 -8.26 9.90 -10.12
N PRO A 312 -7.56 10.52 -9.15
CA PRO A 312 -8.22 11.18 -8.05
C PRO A 312 -9.33 12.04 -8.65
N ALA A 313 -10.56 11.93 -8.12
CA ALA A 313 -11.68 12.72 -8.61
C ALA A 313 -11.21 14.17 -8.65
N GLU A 314 -11.16 14.77 -9.82
CA GLU A 314 -10.82 16.18 -9.95
C GLU A 314 -11.77 16.93 -9.03
N THR A 315 -11.20 17.61 -8.05
CA THR A 315 -11.97 18.46 -7.14
C THR A 315 -12.76 19.40 -8.04
N PRO A 316 -14.12 19.41 -8.00
CA PRO A 316 -14.89 20.27 -8.89
C PRO A 316 -14.34 21.68 -8.73
N ARG A 317 -13.77 22.24 -9.78
CA ARG A 317 -13.32 23.64 -9.76
C ARG A 317 -14.53 24.45 -9.32
N ALA A 318 -14.43 25.09 -8.18
CA ALA A 318 -15.48 25.95 -7.66
C ALA A 318 -15.91 26.88 -8.80
N LYS A 319 -17.16 26.75 -9.24
CA LYS A 319 -17.69 27.64 -10.27
C LYS A 319 -17.44 29.08 -9.80
N PRO A 320 -16.82 29.94 -10.61
CA PRO A 320 -16.57 31.32 -10.20
C PRO A 320 -17.88 31.93 -9.73
N ARG A 321 -17.92 32.39 -8.50
CA ARG A 321 -19.07 33.09 -7.94
C ARG A 321 -19.40 34.25 -8.88
N ARG A 322 -20.54 34.18 -9.58
CA ARG A 322 -21.08 35.32 -10.33
C ARG A 322 -21.25 36.47 -9.33
N ILE A 323 -20.36 37.47 -9.41
CA ILE A 323 -20.48 38.71 -8.67
C ILE A 323 -21.75 39.39 -9.24
N LYS A 324 -22.83 39.44 -8.43
CA LYS A 324 -24.00 40.22 -8.78
C LYS A 324 -23.59 41.69 -8.93
N PRO A 325 -23.94 42.38 -10.04
CA PRO A 325 -23.62 43.78 -10.20
C PRO A 325 -24.24 44.60 -9.05
N ARG A 326 -23.41 45.39 -8.41
CA ARG A 326 -23.83 46.36 -7.35
C ARG A 326 -24.89 47.32 -7.93
N LYS A 327 -26.08 47.28 -7.36
CA LYS A 327 -27.12 48.27 -7.72
C LYS A 327 -26.56 49.68 -7.44
N LYS A 328 -26.54 50.54 -8.46
CA LYS A 328 -26.20 51.94 -8.29
C LYS A 328 -27.18 52.61 -7.30
N PRO A 329 -26.72 53.43 -6.40
CA PRO A 329 -27.60 54.19 -5.51
C PRO A 329 -28.47 55.14 -6.33
N ALA A 330 -29.77 55.17 -6.02
CA ALA A 330 -30.71 56.08 -6.65
C ALA A 330 -30.35 57.53 -6.30
N ALA A 331 -30.18 58.37 -7.30
CA ALA A 331 -29.97 59.81 -7.09
C ALA A 331 -31.22 60.42 -6.41
N LYS A 332 -31.02 61.04 -5.25
CA LYS A 332 -32.04 61.84 -4.60
C LYS A 332 -32.22 63.14 -5.42
N LYS A 333 -33.45 63.36 -5.84
CA LYS A 333 -33.91 64.66 -6.31
C LYS A 333 -34.22 65.54 -5.08
#